data_2547b690057af5b9917469fca45be476
#
_entry.id   2547b690057af5b9917469fca45be476
#
_cell.length_a   1.000
_cell.length_b   1.000
_cell.length_c   1.000
_cell.angle_alpha   90.00
_cell.angle_beta   90.00
_cell.angle_gamma   90.00
#
_symmetry.space_group_name_H-M   'P 1'
#
loop_
_entity.id
_entity.type
_entity.pdbx_description
1 polymer ?
#
loop_
_entity_poly.entity_id
_entity_poly.type
_entity_poly.pdbx_seq_one_letter_code
_entity_poly.pdbx_strand_id
1 'polypeptide(L)' 'MNETLINQINLIHATKISIKKSKSRTYKKDKLRYLERLYKELQVYCRYSGLDYKQIRKEIER' A
#
# COMPACT_ATOMS: atom_id res chain seq x y z
N MET A 1 17.09 -6.49 5.60
CA MET A 1 15.73 -5.96 5.43
C MET A 1 15.01 -6.73 4.32
N ASN A 2 13.76 -7.01 4.47
CA ASN A 2 13.01 -7.88 3.58
C ASN A 2 12.62 -7.17 2.29
N GLU A 3 13.13 -7.64 1.14
CA GLU A 3 12.85 -7.04 -0.16
C GLU A 3 11.36 -7.06 -0.51
N THR A 4 10.66 -8.13 -0.14
CA THR A 4 9.23 -8.25 -0.38
C THR A 4 8.46 -7.12 0.30
N LEU A 5 8.80 -6.85 1.56
CA LEU A 5 8.17 -5.77 2.33
C LEU A 5 8.46 -4.41 1.70
N ILE A 6 9.72 -4.16 1.34
CA ILE A 6 10.12 -2.91 0.69
C ILE A 6 9.37 -2.71 -0.62
N ASN A 7 9.27 -3.76 -1.44
CA ASN A 7 8.56 -3.69 -2.72
C ASN A 7 7.07 -3.40 -2.53
N GLN A 8 6.44 -4.03 -1.54
CA GLN A 8 5.03 -3.77 -1.22
C GLN A 8 4.81 -2.32 -0.78
N ILE A 9 5.67 -1.81 0.09
CA ILE A 9 5.59 -0.43 0.56
C ILE A 9 5.78 0.55 -0.59
N ASN A 10 6.79 0.31 -1.45
CA ASN A 10 7.05 1.16 -2.61
C ASN A 10 5.87 1.18 -3.58
N LEU A 11 5.24 0.02 -3.80
CA LEU A 11 4.09 -0.08 -4.67
C LEU A 11 2.89 0.70 -4.11
N ILE A 12 2.68 0.64 -2.80
CA ILE A 12 1.65 1.43 -2.12
C ILE A 12 1.91 2.92 -2.31
N HIS A 13 3.14 3.38 -2.07
CA HIS A 13 3.50 4.77 -2.26
C HIS A 13 3.30 5.23 -3.70
N ALA A 14 3.75 4.44 -4.68
CA ALA A 14 3.58 4.75 -6.09
C ALA A 14 2.10 4.87 -6.46
N THR A 15 1.26 3.97 -5.94
CA THR A 15 -0.18 3.99 -6.18
C THR A 15 -0.81 5.24 -5.59
N LYS A 16 -0.44 5.63 -4.37
CA LYS A 16 -0.95 6.83 -3.71
C LYS A 16 -0.59 8.09 -4.52
N ILE A 17 0.64 8.16 -5.02
CA ILE A 17 1.09 9.28 -5.85
C ILE A 17 0.28 9.34 -7.14
N SER A 18 0.05 8.20 -7.80
CA SER A 18 -0.74 8.12 -9.03
C SER A 18 -2.16 8.62 -8.80
N ILE A 19 -2.79 8.23 -7.69
CA ILE A 19 -4.13 8.69 -7.33
C ILE A 19 -4.15 10.22 -7.15
N LYS A 20 -3.16 10.75 -6.45
CA LYS A 20 -3.08 12.18 -6.17
C LYS A 20 -2.88 13.01 -7.44
N LYS A 21 -2.13 12.50 -8.40
CA LYS A 21 -1.86 13.19 -9.66
C LYS A 21 -2.96 13.04 -10.70
N SER A 22 -3.84 12.05 -10.55
CA SER A 22 -4.89 11.79 -11.54
C SER A 22 -6.02 12.81 -11.43
N LYS A 23 -6.53 13.24 -12.59
CA LYS A 23 -7.71 14.12 -12.70
C LYS A 23 -8.97 13.31 -13.04
N SER A 24 -8.83 12.04 -13.39
CA SER A 24 -9.95 11.17 -13.76
C SER A 24 -10.56 10.50 -12.53
N ARG A 25 -11.87 10.68 -12.33
CA ARG A 25 -12.60 10.04 -11.23
C ARG A 25 -12.62 8.52 -11.37
N THR A 26 -12.81 8.03 -12.58
CA THR A 26 -12.82 6.59 -12.87
C THR A 26 -11.47 5.96 -12.52
N TYR A 27 -10.40 6.59 -12.97
CA TYR A 27 -9.05 6.13 -12.67
C TYR A 27 -8.79 6.09 -11.16
N LYS A 28 -9.16 7.17 -10.45
CA LYS A 28 -8.98 7.24 -8.99
C LYS A 28 -9.74 6.13 -8.28
N LYS A 29 -10.97 5.87 -8.69
CA LYS A 29 -11.81 4.84 -8.10
C LYS A 29 -11.20 3.46 -8.26
N ASP A 30 -10.71 3.13 -9.46
CA ASP A 30 -10.06 1.86 -9.74
C ASP A 30 -8.77 1.72 -8.92
N LYS A 31 -7.98 2.78 -8.86
CA LYS A 31 -6.72 2.77 -8.10
C LYS A 31 -6.95 2.69 -6.59
N LEU A 32 -8.03 3.26 -6.07
CA LEU A 32 -8.38 3.12 -4.67
C LEU A 32 -8.69 1.66 -4.30
N ARG A 33 -9.40 0.95 -5.17
CA ARG A 33 -9.64 -0.49 -4.98
C ARG A 33 -8.32 -1.27 -4.99
N TYR A 34 -7.45 -0.95 -5.92
CA TYR A 34 -6.13 -1.55 -6.00
C TYR A 34 -5.32 -1.27 -4.74
N LEU A 35 -5.37 -0.04 -4.22
CA LEU A 35 -4.67 0.35 -3.00
C LEU A 35 -5.17 -0.46 -1.80
N GLU A 36 -6.50 -0.65 -1.66
CA GLU A 36 -7.07 -1.48 -0.60
C GLU A 36 -6.53 -2.91 -0.67
N ARG A 37 -6.45 -3.46 -1.88
CA ARG A 37 -5.90 -4.79 -2.10
C ARG A 37 -4.44 -4.88 -1.67
N LEU A 38 -3.64 -3.86 -1.99
CA LEU A 38 -2.24 -3.79 -1.58
C LEU A 38 -2.11 -3.77 -0.06
N TYR A 39 -2.95 -3.01 0.63
CA TYR A 39 -2.96 -3.00 2.09
C TYR A 39 -3.34 -4.35 2.69
N LYS A 40 -4.32 -5.04 2.11
CA LYS A 40 -4.69 -6.38 2.55
C LYS A 40 -3.54 -7.37 2.40
N GLU A 41 -2.86 -7.33 1.26
CA GLU A 41 -1.70 -8.19 1.02
C GLU A 41 -0.58 -7.89 2.01
N LEU A 42 -0.35 -6.62 2.30
CA LEU A 42 0.62 -6.20 3.30
C LEU A 42 0.24 -6.72 4.69
N GLN A 43 -1.03 -6.64 5.04
CA GLN A 43 -1.52 -7.13 6.34
C GLN A 43 -1.28 -8.63 6.49
N VAL A 44 -1.60 -9.42 5.46
CA VAL A 44 -1.37 -10.85 5.46
C VAL A 44 0.12 -11.15 5.58
N TYR A 45 0.94 -10.44 4.84
CA TYR A 45 2.38 -10.62 4.89
C TYR A 45 2.94 -10.32 6.29
N CYS A 46 2.50 -9.25 6.92
CA CYS A 46 2.92 -8.90 8.27
C CYS A 46 2.51 -9.95 9.29
N ARG A 47 1.31 -10.52 9.13
CA ARG A 47 0.83 -11.58 10.00
C ARG A 47 1.72 -12.81 9.94
N TYR A 48 2.12 -13.24 8.73
CA TYR A 48 2.99 -14.40 8.55
C TYR A 48 4.42 -14.13 9.02
N SER A 49 4.88 -12.91 8.88
CA SER A 49 6.26 -12.55 9.23
C SER A 49 6.43 -12.08 10.67
N GLY A 50 5.34 -11.98 11.43
CA GLY A 50 5.40 -11.50 12.81
C GLY A 50 5.67 -10.01 12.92
N LEU A 51 5.37 -9.24 11.88
CA LEU A 51 5.56 -7.78 11.85
C LEU A 51 4.31 -7.05 12.34
N ASP A 52 4.51 -5.86 12.89
CA ASP A 52 3.40 -5.01 13.35
C ASP A 52 2.83 -4.21 12.18
N TYR A 53 1.71 -4.68 11.63
CA TYR A 53 1.04 -4.04 10.51
C TYR A 53 0.62 -2.60 10.83
N LYS A 54 0.10 -2.35 12.03
CA LYS A 54 -0.35 -1.02 12.43
C LYS A 54 0.80 -0.02 12.41
N GLN A 55 1.96 -0.43 12.89
CA GLN A 55 3.15 0.41 12.90
C GLN A 55 3.62 0.71 11.47
N ILE A 56 3.68 -0.30 10.62
CA ILE A 56 4.09 -0.15 9.24
C ILE A 56 3.11 0.76 8.49
N ARG A 57 1.81 0.59 8.72
CA ARG A 57 0.80 1.43 8.09
C ARG A 57 0.94 2.90 8.49
N LYS A 58 1.22 3.17 9.76
CA LYS A 58 1.48 4.54 10.23
C LYS A 58 2.67 5.15 9.52
N GLU A 59 3.74 4.38 9.32
CA GLU A 59 4.92 4.85 8.60
C GLU A 59 4.58 5.21 7.14
N ILE A 60 3.74 4.40 6.50
CA ILE A 60 3.33 4.64 5.11
C ILE A 60 2.45 5.90 5.01
N GLU A 61 1.57 6.11 5.96
CA GLU A 61 0.61 7.22 5.96
C GLU A 61 1.21 8.54 6.46
N ARG A 62 2.42 8.52 6.90
CA ARG A 62 3.14 9.67 7.42
C ARG A 62 3.59 10.68 6.31
#